data_d2d4393f132795d68916324b4843c2b0
#
_entry.id   d2d4393f132795d68916324b4843c2b0
#
_cell.length_a   1.000
_cell.length_b   1.000
_cell.length_c   1.000
_cell.angle_alpha   90.00
_cell.angle_beta   90.00
_cell.angle_gamma   90.00
#
_symmetry.space_group_name_H-M   'P 1'
#
loop_
_entity.id
_entity.type
_entity.pdbx_description
1 polymer ?
#
loop_
_entity_poly.entity_id
_entity_poly.type
_entity_poly.pdbx_seq_one_letter_code
_entity_poly.pdbx_strand_id
1 'polypeptide(L)'
;MRDVTVLYDADCALCAALARPLASRPEVTLAPIRSERGAALLADLAPADRDGSLHAVDAGGVRRSGVDALPDLVRRLRGGDALAWLIERFPLTAARGYAFVARNRLRLSRPLVVAQTLLVSRR
;
A
#
# COMPACT_ATOMS: atom_id res chain seq x y z
N MET A 1 -3.77 -0.66 18.21
CA MET A 1 -3.08 -1.50 17.20
C MET A 1 -1.59 -1.24 17.27
N ARG A 2 -0.80 -2.25 16.90
CA ARG A 2 0.66 -2.13 16.92
C ARG A 2 1.15 -1.19 15.82
N ASP A 3 2.28 -0.56 16.06
CA ASP A 3 2.93 0.30 15.09
C ASP A 3 3.32 -0.49 13.84
N VAL A 4 3.14 0.12 12.68
CA VAL A 4 3.50 -0.47 11.41
C VAL A 4 4.07 0.62 10.49
N THR A 5 5.12 0.26 9.75
CA THR A 5 5.66 1.08 8.67
C THR A 5 5.18 0.51 7.34
N VAL A 6 4.48 1.33 6.56
CA VAL A 6 3.98 0.96 5.23
C VAL A 6 4.91 1.56 4.19
N LEU A 7 5.48 0.70 3.37
CA LEU A 7 6.37 1.08 2.27
C LEU A 7 5.60 1.01 0.96
N TYR A 8 5.49 2.13 0.28
CA TYR A 8 4.69 2.26 -0.94
C TYR A 8 5.48 2.92 -2.05
N ASP A 9 5.02 2.73 -3.29
CA ASP A 9 5.62 3.36 -4.46
C ASP A 9 5.09 4.80 -4.58
N ALA A 10 5.91 5.77 -4.20
CA ALA A 10 5.54 7.19 -4.24
C ALA A 10 5.41 7.72 -5.68
N ASP A 11 6.01 7.06 -6.66
CA ASP A 11 5.91 7.43 -8.07
C ASP A 11 4.61 6.92 -8.72
N CYS A 12 3.86 6.09 -8.02
CA CYS A 12 2.58 5.56 -8.47
C CYS A 12 1.45 6.34 -7.79
N ALA A 13 0.69 7.14 -8.56
CA ALA A 13 -0.41 7.94 -8.01
C ALA A 13 -1.48 7.10 -7.33
N LEU A 14 -1.79 5.93 -7.88
CA LEU A 14 -2.74 4.99 -7.27
C LEU A 14 -2.24 4.49 -5.91
N CYS A 15 -0.97 4.09 -5.85
CA CYS A 15 -0.37 3.59 -4.62
C CYS A 15 -0.35 4.66 -3.53
N ALA A 16 0.02 5.89 -3.89
CA ALA A 16 0.03 7.03 -2.97
C ALA A 16 -1.38 7.38 -2.50
N ALA A 17 -2.37 7.35 -3.39
CA ALA A 17 -3.76 7.64 -3.05
C ALA A 17 -4.34 6.59 -2.10
N LEU A 18 -4.02 5.31 -2.30
CA LEU A 18 -4.49 4.23 -1.44
C LEU A 18 -3.78 4.23 -0.07
N ALA A 19 -2.55 4.70 -0.01
CA ALA A 19 -1.81 4.81 1.25
C ALA A 19 -2.25 6.00 2.09
N ARG A 20 -2.74 7.07 1.47
CA ARG A 20 -3.07 8.33 2.16
C ARG A 20 -4.03 8.18 3.34
N PRO A 21 -5.14 7.41 3.25
CA PRO A 21 -6.02 7.22 4.41
C PRO A 21 -5.34 6.61 5.63
N LEU A 22 -4.29 5.81 5.42
CA LEU A 22 -3.53 5.21 6.53
C LEU A 22 -2.73 6.26 7.30
N ALA A 23 -2.37 7.37 6.67
CA ALA A 23 -1.61 8.44 7.32
C ALA A 23 -2.36 9.11 8.48
N SER A 24 -3.69 8.98 8.53
CA SER A 24 -4.50 9.53 9.62
C SER A 24 -4.36 8.70 10.92
N ARG A 25 -3.79 7.52 10.86
CA ARG A 25 -3.59 6.66 12.03
C ARG A 25 -2.25 6.95 12.67
N PRO A 26 -2.20 7.28 13.98
CA PRO A 26 -0.93 7.61 14.65
C PRO A 26 0.06 6.44 14.69
N GLU A 27 -0.43 5.20 14.69
CA GLU A 27 0.43 4.01 14.71
C GLU A 27 1.01 3.66 13.34
N VAL A 28 0.59 4.34 12.27
CA VAL A 28 1.07 4.06 10.90
C VAL A 28 2.09 5.10 10.47
N THR A 29 3.24 4.61 10.02
CA THR A 29 4.27 5.44 9.38
C THR A 29 4.31 5.09 7.90
N LEU A 30 4.12 6.08 7.03
CA LEU A 30 4.25 5.90 5.58
C LEU A 30 5.67 6.27 5.17
N ALA A 31 6.28 5.43 4.34
CA ALA A 31 7.60 5.73 3.77
C ALA A 31 7.64 5.24 2.32
N PRO A 32 8.22 6.03 1.40
CA PRO A 32 8.44 5.56 0.04
C PRO A 32 9.40 4.37 0.03
N ILE A 33 9.17 3.42 -0.88
CA ILE A 33 10.05 2.26 -1.05
C ILE A 33 11.49 2.70 -1.31
N ARG A 34 11.67 3.79 -2.07
CA ARG A 34 12.99 4.30 -2.47
C ARG A 34 13.61 5.26 -1.47
N SER A 35 12.99 5.47 -0.32
CA SER A 35 13.58 6.25 0.76
C SER A 35 14.70 5.48 1.47
N GLU A 36 15.49 6.17 2.29
CA GLU A 36 16.52 5.51 3.11
C GLU A 36 15.93 4.42 3.99
N ARG A 37 14.78 4.69 4.61
CA ARG A 37 14.08 3.71 5.45
C ARG A 37 13.61 2.51 4.63
N GLY A 38 13.10 2.74 3.43
CA GLY A 38 12.72 1.67 2.52
C GLY A 38 13.92 0.82 2.12
N ALA A 39 15.03 1.44 1.79
CA ALA A 39 16.25 0.73 1.45
C ALA A 39 16.75 -0.14 2.60
N ALA A 40 16.68 0.36 3.83
CA ALA A 40 17.10 -0.39 5.02
C ALA A 40 16.17 -1.58 5.31
N LEU A 41 14.86 -1.36 5.26
CA LEU A 41 13.86 -2.38 5.59
C LEU A 41 13.70 -3.44 4.49
N LEU A 42 14.05 -3.12 3.25
CA LEU A 42 13.92 -4.01 2.10
C LEU A 42 15.29 -4.44 1.55
N ALA A 43 16.36 -4.33 2.33
CA ALA A 43 17.72 -4.58 1.89
C ALA A 43 17.94 -6.01 1.38
N ASP A 44 17.18 -6.98 1.90
CA ASP A 44 17.25 -8.38 1.53
C ASP A 44 16.50 -8.72 0.23
N LEU A 45 15.72 -7.79 -0.31
CA LEU A 45 14.95 -8.00 -1.53
C LEU A 45 15.66 -7.46 -2.75
N ALA A 46 15.50 -8.16 -3.88
CA ALA A 46 15.93 -7.65 -5.19
C ALA A 46 15.12 -6.40 -5.56
N PRO A 47 15.69 -5.45 -6.35
CA PRO A 47 14.98 -4.22 -6.72
C PRO A 47 13.59 -4.46 -7.34
N ALA A 48 13.44 -5.46 -8.19
CA ALA A 48 12.14 -5.79 -8.80
C ALA A 48 11.11 -6.22 -7.74
N ASP A 49 11.55 -6.95 -6.73
CA ASP A 49 10.67 -7.40 -5.63
C ASP A 49 10.30 -6.26 -4.70
N ARG A 50 11.17 -5.26 -4.56
CA ARG A 50 10.87 -4.06 -3.78
C ARG A 50 9.77 -3.23 -4.45
N ASP A 51 9.89 -3.00 -5.75
CA ASP A 51 8.99 -2.13 -6.50
C ASP A 51 7.69 -2.83 -6.92
N GLY A 52 7.65 -4.17 -6.87
CA GLY A 52 6.53 -4.96 -7.38
C GLY A 52 5.29 -4.98 -6.50
N SER A 53 5.40 -4.58 -5.24
CA SER A 53 4.28 -4.61 -4.31
C SER A 53 4.50 -3.64 -3.15
N LEU A 54 3.44 -3.40 -2.39
CA LEU A 54 3.57 -2.68 -1.12
C LEU A 54 4.13 -3.62 -0.04
N HIS A 55 4.73 -3.05 0.98
CA HIS A 55 5.27 -3.81 2.10
C HIS A 55 4.84 -3.17 3.42
N ALA A 56 4.62 -3.98 4.43
CA ALA A 56 4.31 -3.52 5.78
C ALA A 56 5.24 -4.21 6.76
N VAL A 57 5.92 -3.42 7.60
CA VAL A 57 6.84 -3.93 8.62
C VAL A 57 6.32 -3.51 9.98
N ASP A 58 6.03 -4.48 10.86
CA ASP A 58 5.51 -4.19 12.19
C ASP A 58 6.64 -3.83 13.17
N ALA A 59 6.26 -3.48 14.41
CA ALA A 59 7.22 -3.10 15.44
C ALA A 59 8.19 -4.23 15.80
N GLY A 60 7.81 -5.48 15.58
CA GLY A 60 8.66 -6.64 15.81
C GLY A 60 9.59 -6.97 14.65
N GLY A 61 9.54 -6.20 13.56
CA GLY A 61 10.36 -6.40 12.38
C GLY A 61 9.82 -7.43 11.40
N VAL A 62 8.61 -7.93 11.60
CA VAL A 62 7.97 -8.88 10.69
C VAL A 62 7.46 -8.13 9.48
N ARG A 63 7.92 -8.52 8.29
CA ARG A 63 7.51 -7.93 7.02
C ARG A 63 6.47 -8.79 6.32
N ARG A 64 5.43 -8.13 5.82
CA ARG A 64 4.43 -8.73 4.94
C ARG A 64 4.37 -7.91 3.66
N SER A 65 4.21 -8.59 2.53
CA SER A 65 4.23 -7.93 1.22
C SER A 65 2.99 -8.26 0.42
N GLY A 66 2.56 -7.33 -0.42
CA GLY A 66 1.44 -7.52 -1.33
C GLY A 66 0.15 -7.83 -0.60
N VAL A 67 -0.58 -8.82 -1.09
CA VAL A 67 -1.89 -9.20 -0.57
C VAL A 67 -1.82 -9.68 0.89
N ASP A 68 -0.69 -10.22 1.33
CA ASP A 68 -0.53 -10.68 2.73
C ASP A 68 -0.52 -9.52 3.73
N ALA A 69 -0.19 -8.31 3.28
CA ALA A 69 -0.21 -7.13 4.13
C ALA A 69 -1.59 -6.48 4.21
N LEU A 70 -2.48 -6.75 3.25
CA LEU A 70 -3.74 -6.04 3.12
C LEU A 70 -4.70 -6.21 4.30
N PRO A 71 -4.93 -7.41 4.86
CA PRO A 71 -5.91 -7.55 5.95
C PRO A 71 -5.61 -6.64 7.14
N ASP A 72 -4.37 -6.61 7.60
CA ASP A 72 -3.98 -5.77 8.73
C ASP A 72 -4.12 -4.28 8.41
N LEU A 73 -3.67 -3.87 7.22
CA LEU A 73 -3.75 -2.47 6.81
C LEU A 73 -5.20 -2.01 6.65
N VAL A 74 -6.04 -2.85 6.05
CA VAL A 74 -7.45 -2.52 5.81
C VAL A 74 -8.21 -2.42 7.14
N ARG A 75 -7.88 -3.26 8.13
CA ARG A 75 -8.50 -3.17 9.46
C ARG A 75 -8.21 -1.86 10.16
N ARG A 76 -7.13 -1.19 9.83
CA ARG A 76 -6.79 0.11 10.39
C ARG A 76 -7.62 1.24 9.79
N LEU A 77 -8.28 0.99 8.68
CA LEU A 77 -9.18 1.95 8.05
C LEU A 77 -10.58 1.85 8.66
N ARG A 78 -11.27 2.98 8.70
CA ARG A 78 -12.64 3.02 9.21
C ARG A 78 -13.55 2.16 8.33
N GLY A 79 -14.25 1.22 8.97
CA GLY A 79 -15.13 0.28 8.26
C GLY A 79 -14.42 -0.81 7.48
N GLY A 80 -13.10 -0.96 7.70
CA GLY A 80 -12.30 -1.93 6.96
C GLY A 80 -12.41 -3.38 7.41
N ASP A 81 -13.04 -3.65 8.56
CA ASP A 81 -13.13 -5.01 9.11
C ASP A 81 -13.84 -5.97 8.17
N ALA A 82 -14.92 -5.53 7.52
CA ALA A 82 -15.66 -6.35 6.58
C ALA A 82 -14.82 -6.71 5.35
N LEU A 83 -14.07 -5.72 4.82
CA LEU A 83 -13.19 -5.95 3.69
C LEU A 83 -12.03 -6.86 4.06
N ALA A 84 -11.45 -6.69 5.24
CA ALA A 84 -10.39 -7.57 5.73
C ALA A 84 -10.89 -9.01 5.84
N TRP A 85 -12.10 -9.19 6.37
CA TRP A 85 -12.72 -10.51 6.45
C TRP A 85 -12.89 -11.15 5.07
N LEU A 86 -13.35 -10.38 4.08
CA LEU A 86 -13.50 -10.87 2.71
C LEU A 86 -12.16 -11.29 2.10
N ILE A 87 -11.10 -10.51 2.31
CA ILE A 87 -9.76 -10.84 1.82
C ILE A 87 -9.27 -12.16 2.43
N GLU A 88 -9.46 -12.34 3.72
CA GLU A 88 -9.05 -13.55 4.42
C GLU A 88 -9.91 -14.77 4.05
N ARG A 89 -11.20 -14.54 3.79
CA ARG A 89 -12.14 -15.63 3.44
C ARG A 89 -11.94 -16.11 2.00
N PHE A 90 -11.54 -15.21 1.10
CA PHE A 90 -11.35 -15.51 -0.32
C PHE A 90 -9.93 -15.16 -0.77
N PRO A 91 -8.90 -15.88 -0.26
CA PRO A 91 -7.50 -15.49 -0.50
C PRO A 91 -7.10 -15.55 -1.96
N LEU A 92 -7.61 -16.51 -2.73
CA LEU A 92 -7.26 -16.61 -4.16
C LEU A 92 -7.86 -15.46 -4.97
N THR A 93 -9.10 -15.08 -4.69
CA THR A 93 -9.76 -13.94 -5.33
C THR A 93 -9.03 -12.65 -4.98
N ALA A 94 -8.66 -12.47 -3.72
CA ALA A 94 -7.91 -11.30 -3.26
C ALA A 94 -6.54 -11.24 -3.94
N ALA A 95 -5.83 -12.35 -4.04
CA ALA A 95 -4.52 -12.41 -4.69
C ALA A 95 -4.62 -12.07 -6.18
N ARG A 96 -5.64 -12.56 -6.88
CA ARG A 96 -5.87 -12.25 -8.30
C ARG A 96 -6.22 -10.78 -8.49
N GLY A 97 -7.08 -10.24 -7.64
CA GLY A 97 -7.45 -8.83 -7.69
C GLY A 97 -6.25 -7.93 -7.43
N TYR A 98 -5.45 -8.25 -6.43
CA TYR A 98 -4.23 -7.52 -6.14
C TYR A 98 -3.25 -7.56 -7.32
N ALA A 99 -3.03 -8.74 -7.89
CA ALA A 99 -2.14 -8.91 -9.03
C ALA A 99 -2.61 -8.11 -10.25
N PHE A 100 -3.93 -8.08 -10.50
CA PHE A 100 -4.52 -7.27 -11.56
C PHE A 100 -4.24 -5.79 -11.35
N VAL A 101 -4.50 -5.27 -10.16
CA VAL A 101 -4.26 -3.86 -9.82
C VAL A 101 -2.77 -3.54 -9.92
N ALA A 102 -1.90 -4.40 -9.40
CA ALA A 102 -0.46 -4.19 -9.42
C ALA A 102 0.09 -4.14 -10.86
N ARG A 103 -0.39 -5.01 -11.75
CA ARG A 103 0.03 -5.02 -13.15
C ARG A 103 -0.48 -3.82 -13.93
N ASN A 104 -1.62 -3.28 -13.55
CA ASN A 104 -2.26 -2.16 -14.25
C ASN A 104 -2.16 -0.84 -13.50
N ARG A 105 -1.34 -0.77 -12.46
CA ARG A 105 -1.26 0.39 -11.56
C ARG A 105 -0.95 1.70 -12.29
N LEU A 106 -0.05 1.68 -13.27
CA LEU A 106 0.29 2.87 -14.05
C LEU A 106 -0.87 3.32 -14.92
N ARG A 107 -1.59 2.38 -15.51
CA ARG A 107 -2.78 2.66 -16.31
C ARG A 107 -3.90 3.21 -15.42
N LEU A 108 -4.10 2.62 -14.24
CA LEU A 108 -5.11 3.07 -13.28
C LEU A 108 -4.75 4.40 -12.62
N SER A 109 -3.47 4.75 -12.59
CA SER A 109 -3.00 6.02 -12.02
C SER A 109 -3.34 7.22 -12.91
N ARG A 110 -3.47 7.04 -14.22
CA ARG A 110 -3.75 8.15 -15.16
C ARG A 110 -5.02 8.94 -14.79
N PRO A 111 -6.18 8.31 -14.55
CA PRO A 111 -7.38 9.05 -14.16
C PRO A 111 -7.21 9.81 -12.85
N LEU A 112 -6.46 9.26 -11.90
CA LEU A 112 -6.20 9.90 -10.61
C LEU A 112 -5.33 11.15 -10.77
N VAL A 113 -4.29 11.09 -11.61
CA VAL A 113 -3.43 12.24 -11.89
C VAL A 113 -4.25 13.35 -12.53
N VAL A 114 -5.06 13.04 -13.53
CA VAL A 114 -5.94 14.02 -14.19
C VAL A 114 -6.91 14.65 -13.20
N ALA A 115 -7.55 13.83 -12.37
CA ALA A 115 -8.49 14.32 -11.35
C ALA A 115 -7.81 15.25 -10.34
N GLN A 116 -6.61 14.90 -9.88
CA GLN A 116 -5.83 15.74 -8.96
C GLN A 116 -5.43 17.05 -9.61
N THR A 117 -5.01 17.03 -10.86
CA THR A 117 -4.65 18.23 -11.61
C THR A 117 -5.85 19.17 -11.76
N LEU A 118 -7.01 18.62 -12.10
CA LEU A 118 -8.25 19.40 -12.23
C LEU A 118 -8.68 20.01 -10.90
N LEU A 119 -8.55 19.27 -9.80
CA LEU A 119 -8.88 19.78 -8.46
C LEU A 119 -7.96 20.91 -8.04
N VAL A 120 -6.66 20.80 -8.35
CA VAL A 120 -5.67 21.87 -8.07
C VAL A 120 -5.96 23.10 -8.91
N SER A 121 -6.36 22.92 -10.18
CA SER A 121 -6.68 24.03 -11.09
C SER A 121 -7.91 24.83 -10.66
N ARG A 122 -8.81 24.24 -9.88
CA ARG A 122 -10.03 24.90 -9.39
C ARG A 122 -9.84 25.70 -8.11
N ARG A 123 -8.67 25.56 -7.49
CA ARG A 123 -8.29 26.36 -6.34
C ARG A 123 -7.50 27.57 -6.77
#